data_da7d002114d7d69dab9952bbd34fcf5f
#
_entry.id   da7d002114d7d69dab9952bbd34fcf5f
#
_cell.length_a   1.000
_cell.length_b   1.000
_cell.length_c   1.000
_cell.angle_alpha   90.00
_cell.angle_beta   90.00
_cell.angle_gamma   90.00
#
_symmetry.space_group_name_H-M   'P 1'
#
loop_
_entity.id
_entity.type
_entity.pdbx_description
1 polymer ?
#
loop_
_entity_poly.entity_id
_entity_poly.type
_entity_poly.pdbx_seq_one_letter_code
_entity_poly.pdbx_strand_id
1 'polypeptide(L)' 'MSNEQLIVTYRDALKSGKEKEWILVLKDEIKRRGLKPITIR' A
#
# COMPACT_ATOMS: atom_id res chain seq x y z
N MET A 1 -5.56 -10.20 -3.76
CA MET A 1 -5.97 -8.95 -3.11
C MET A 1 -6.42 -7.96 -4.17
N SER A 2 -7.56 -7.35 -3.98
CA SER A 2 -8.04 -6.38 -4.95
C SER A 2 -7.23 -5.09 -4.85
N ASN A 3 -7.31 -4.26 -5.88
CA ASN A 3 -6.56 -3.02 -5.88
C ASN A 3 -6.94 -2.16 -4.68
N GLU A 4 -8.22 -2.08 -4.43
CA GLU A 4 -8.71 -1.29 -3.32
C GLU A 4 -8.20 -1.82 -1.99
N GLN A 5 -8.26 -3.13 -1.83
CA GLN A 5 -7.80 -3.77 -0.61
C GLN A 5 -6.30 -3.54 -0.43
N LEU A 6 -5.56 -3.58 -1.51
CA LEU A 6 -4.12 -3.39 -1.46
C LEU A 6 -3.79 -2.00 -0.94
N ILE A 7 -4.46 -0.99 -1.46
CA ILE A 7 -4.22 0.38 -1.03
C ILE A 7 -4.59 0.58 0.42
N VAL A 8 -5.71 0.02 0.83
CA VAL A 8 -6.15 0.11 2.22
C VAL A 8 -5.12 -0.55 3.14
N THR A 9 -4.63 -1.72 2.73
CA THR A 9 -3.65 -2.43 3.52
C THR A 9 -2.36 -1.62 3.65
N TYR A 10 -1.95 -1.01 2.54
CA TYR A 10 -0.74 -0.21 2.55
C TYR A 10 -0.89 0.99 3.50
N ARG A 11 -1.99 1.70 3.41
CA ARG A 11 -2.22 2.85 4.26
C ARG A 11 -2.30 2.45 5.72
N ASP A 12 -2.96 1.32 5.97
CA ASP A 12 -3.07 0.83 7.32
C ASP A 12 -1.71 0.44 7.89
N ALA A 13 -0.87 -0.14 7.06
CA ALA A 13 0.48 -0.52 7.47
C ALA A 13 1.29 0.72 7.86
N LEU A 14 1.15 1.79 7.09
CA LEU A 14 1.84 3.02 7.40
C LEU A 14 1.36 3.60 8.72
N LYS A 15 0.08 3.56 8.91
CA LYS A 15 -0.52 4.11 10.11
C LYS A 15 -0.17 3.32 11.35
N SER A 16 -0.12 2.02 11.20
CA SER A 16 0.17 1.13 12.33
C SER A 16 1.65 0.99 12.61
N GLY A 17 2.49 1.52 11.77
CA GLY A 17 3.92 1.40 11.99
C GLY A 17 4.43 -0.01 11.78
N LYS A 18 3.92 -0.68 10.76
CA LYS A 18 4.39 -2.02 10.45
C LYS A 18 5.83 -2.00 10.01
N GLU A 19 6.42 -3.18 9.90
CA GLU A 19 7.80 -3.29 9.48
C GLU A 19 8.02 -2.64 8.12
N LYS A 20 9.18 -2.02 7.99
CA LYS A 20 9.52 -1.36 6.75
C LYS A 20 9.47 -2.30 5.56
N GLU A 21 9.96 -3.51 5.75
CA GLU A 21 9.99 -4.47 4.66
C GLU A 21 8.59 -4.75 4.15
N TRP A 22 7.66 -4.89 5.06
CA TRP A 22 6.27 -5.15 4.66
C TRP A 22 5.71 -3.98 3.89
N ILE A 23 5.98 -2.78 4.37
CA ILE A 23 5.52 -1.57 3.71
C ILE A 23 6.12 -1.47 2.31
N LEU A 24 7.39 -1.81 2.18
CA LEU A 24 8.04 -1.78 0.88
C LEU A 24 7.42 -2.78 -0.08
N VAL A 25 7.08 -3.96 0.42
CA VAL A 25 6.44 -4.97 -0.42
C VAL A 25 5.10 -4.45 -0.93
N LEU A 26 4.32 -3.86 -0.06
CA LEU A 26 3.03 -3.31 -0.46
C LEU A 26 3.19 -2.18 -1.46
N LYS A 27 4.15 -1.32 -1.22
CA LYS A 27 4.42 -0.21 -2.10
C LYS A 27 4.82 -0.70 -3.50
N ASP A 28 5.66 -1.71 -3.54
CA ASP A 28 6.12 -2.28 -4.79
C ASP A 28 4.95 -2.87 -5.57
N GLU A 29 4.09 -3.56 -4.87
CA GLU A 29 2.91 -4.17 -5.48
C GLU A 29 2.02 -3.10 -6.09
N ILE A 30 1.79 -2.04 -5.35
CA ILE A 30 0.95 -0.93 -5.82
C ILE A 30 1.56 -0.32 -7.08
N LYS A 31 2.87 -0.15 -7.05
CA LYS A 31 3.57 0.42 -8.18
C LYS A 31 3.45 -0.46 -9.42
N ARG A 32 3.58 -1.76 -9.23
CA ARG A 32 3.49 -2.70 -10.34
C ARG A 32 2.13 -2.67 -11.00
N ARG A 33 1.11 -2.42 -10.21
CA ARG A 33 -0.24 -2.36 -10.75
C ARG A 33 -0.59 -1.00 -11.32
N GLY A 34 0.33 -0.06 -11.20
CA GLY A 34 0.08 1.29 -11.70
C GLY A 34 -0.90 2.06 -10.85
N LEU A 35 -1.04 1.69 -9.59
CA LEU A 35 -1.94 2.37 -8.69
C LEU A 35 -1.21 3.49 -7.98
N LYS A 36 -1.97 4.41 -7.43
CA LYS A 36 -1.38 5.49 -6.66
C LYS A 36 -1.74 5.32 -5.20
N PRO A 37 -0.75 5.13 -4.36
CA PRO A 37 -1.00 4.94 -2.93
C PRO A 37 -1.60 6.17 -2.27
N ILE A 38 -1.38 7.32 -2.86
CA ILE A 38 -1.93 8.53 -2.32
C ILE A 38 -3.12 8.88 -3.07
N THR A 39 -4.19 8.62 -2.58
CA THR A 39 -5.36 8.92 -3.26
C THR A 39 -5.80 10.20 -2.88
N ILE A 40 -6.05 10.86 -3.30
CA ILE A 40 -6.44 12.00 -2.88
C ILE A 40 -7.55 12.28 -2.92
N ARG A 41 -7.91 12.37 -2.68
CA ARG A 41 -8.88 12.69 -2.64
C ARG A 41 -9.15 12.95 -2.96
#